data_e3d11db105f29624fac0c40a48863bcb
#
_entry.id   e3d11db105f29624fac0c40a48863bcb
#
_cell.length_a   1.000
_cell.length_b   1.000
_cell.length_c   1.000
_cell.angle_alpha   90.00
_cell.angle_beta   90.00
_cell.angle_gamma   90.00
#
_symmetry.space_group_name_H-M   'P 1'
#
loop_
_entity.id
_entity.type
_entity.pdbx_description
1 polymer ?
#
loop_
_entity_poly.entity_id
_entity_poly.type
_entity_poly.pdbx_seq_one_letter_code
_entity_poly.pdbx_strand_id
1 'polypeptide(L)'
;LYGTALWCFHIMSVATEERYGYQYPKTREVSAPTGAPFRTKDNQWVMTTILKIEEQWPVLCNVLGVPELGTDPRYNTALRQRDPEVRKYLMKRFEEIYATKTADEWCKLLTEADIVNDKLAHYKDMEHSQQAWENEYIHEVTCPNGGKSILVRPAMRSDRMGIPTWKRGPMLGEHTEEVLKEIGYTDEQIKAMEEKKAAVQIDTTQFQHLDEEM
;
A
#
# COMPACT_ATOMS: atom_id res chain seq x y z
N LEU A 1 12.71 -7.51 9.48
CA LEU A 1 12.36 -6.12 9.19
C LEU A 1 13.08 -5.58 7.93
N TYR A 2 14.43 -5.65 7.90
CA TYR A 2 15.22 -5.20 6.75
C TYR A 2 14.88 -5.96 5.45
N GLY A 3 14.80 -7.28 5.52
CA GLY A 3 14.42 -8.12 4.38
C GLY A 3 13.00 -7.83 3.88
N THR A 4 12.06 -7.62 4.79
CA THR A 4 10.68 -7.23 4.43
C THR A 4 10.64 -5.86 3.75
N ALA A 5 11.38 -4.89 4.25
CA ALA A 5 11.48 -3.57 3.64
C ALA A 5 12.10 -3.63 2.23
N LEU A 6 13.17 -4.39 2.03
CA LEU A 6 13.76 -4.59 0.70
C LEU A 6 12.78 -5.27 -0.27
N TRP A 7 12.04 -6.25 0.21
CA TRP A 7 11.04 -6.96 -0.59
C TRP A 7 9.88 -6.04 -1.00
N CYS A 8 9.36 -5.23 -0.08
CA CYS A 8 8.26 -4.32 -0.37
C CYS A 8 8.60 -3.21 -1.36
N PHE A 9 9.83 -2.73 -1.35
CA PHE A 9 10.18 -1.56 -2.17
C PHE A 9 10.80 -1.90 -3.54
N HIS A 10 11.14 -3.15 -3.81
CA HIS A 10 11.77 -3.58 -5.07
C HIS A 10 12.99 -2.72 -5.50
N ILE A 11 13.55 -1.97 -4.55
CA ILE A 11 14.65 -1.01 -4.82
C ILE A 11 15.84 -1.70 -5.46
N MET A 12 16.10 -2.95 -5.09
CA MET A 12 17.21 -3.71 -5.66
C MET A 12 17.05 -3.99 -7.16
N SER A 13 15.81 -4.09 -7.66
CA SER A 13 15.56 -4.26 -9.09
C SER A 13 16.00 -3.01 -9.88
N VAL A 14 15.70 -1.83 -9.34
CA VAL A 14 16.13 -0.55 -9.94
C VAL A 14 17.65 -0.37 -9.84
N ALA A 15 18.23 -0.72 -8.69
CA ALA A 15 19.68 -0.61 -8.48
C ALA A 15 20.52 -1.54 -9.37
N THR A 16 19.92 -2.60 -9.90
CA THR A 16 20.62 -3.56 -10.78
C THR A 16 20.35 -3.35 -12.26
N GLU A 17 19.49 -2.41 -12.64
CA GLU A 17 19.13 -2.12 -14.04
C GLU A 17 20.36 -1.87 -14.92
N GLU A 18 21.24 -0.98 -14.52
CA GLU A 18 22.47 -0.68 -15.28
C GLU A 18 23.44 -1.85 -15.34
N ARG A 19 23.54 -2.59 -14.23
CA ARG A 19 24.52 -3.69 -14.11
C ARG A 19 24.20 -4.87 -15.03
N TYR A 20 22.90 -5.16 -15.24
CA TYR A 20 22.44 -6.32 -15.99
C TYR A 20 21.78 -5.98 -17.32
N GLY A 21 21.76 -4.70 -17.70
CA GLY A 21 21.17 -4.24 -18.96
C GLY A 21 19.66 -4.38 -19.01
N TYR A 22 19.01 -4.63 -17.87
CA TYR A 22 17.56 -4.70 -17.80
C TYR A 22 16.99 -3.28 -17.67
N GLN A 23 16.05 -2.92 -18.53
CA GLN A 23 15.35 -1.65 -18.47
C GLN A 23 13.89 -1.86 -18.11
N TYR A 24 13.47 -1.25 -17.01
CA TYR A 24 12.07 -1.16 -16.69
C TYR A 24 11.33 -0.34 -17.75
N PRO A 25 10.14 -0.77 -18.17
CA PRO A 25 9.31 0.04 -19.05
C PRO A 25 9.06 1.39 -18.43
N LYS A 26 9.56 2.46 -19.06
CA LYS A 26 9.36 3.85 -18.59
C LYS A 26 8.03 4.43 -19.04
N THR A 27 7.35 3.74 -19.93
CA THR A 27 6.03 4.15 -20.43
C THR A 27 5.03 3.01 -20.26
N ARG A 28 3.79 3.40 -20.03
CA ARG A 28 2.68 2.46 -19.91
C ARG A 28 2.43 1.66 -21.20
N GLU A 29 2.73 2.24 -22.34
CA GLU A 29 2.46 1.65 -23.67
C GLU A 29 3.12 0.29 -23.90
N VAL A 30 4.27 0.05 -23.25
CA VAL A 30 5.02 -1.19 -23.37
C VAL A 30 4.84 -2.14 -22.19
N SER A 31 3.92 -1.84 -21.29
CA SER A 31 3.56 -2.72 -20.18
C SER A 31 2.86 -3.98 -20.68
N ALA A 32 2.93 -5.07 -19.93
CA ALA A 32 2.17 -6.27 -20.22
C ALA A 32 0.67 -6.01 -19.97
N PRO A 33 -0.20 -6.16 -20.98
CA PRO A 33 -1.63 -5.85 -20.83
C PRO A 33 -2.33 -6.72 -19.79
N THR A 34 -1.79 -7.92 -19.52
CA THR A 34 -2.31 -8.87 -18.55
C THR A 34 -1.81 -8.66 -17.12
N GLY A 35 -1.14 -7.56 -16.85
CA GLY A 35 -0.63 -7.20 -15.52
C GLY A 35 -0.59 -5.69 -15.30
N ALA A 36 -1.17 -4.92 -16.21
CA ALA A 36 -1.28 -3.48 -16.08
C ALA A 36 -2.66 -3.08 -15.52
N PRO A 37 -2.74 -2.03 -14.69
CA PRO A 37 -4.04 -1.49 -14.29
C PRO A 37 -4.65 -0.65 -15.42
N PHE A 38 -5.97 -0.66 -15.55
CA PHE A 38 -6.73 0.11 -16.54
C PHE A 38 -7.74 1.02 -15.87
N ARG A 39 -7.89 2.23 -16.43
CA ARG A 39 -8.81 3.23 -15.92
C ARG A 39 -10.23 2.94 -16.40
N THR A 40 -11.18 2.96 -15.47
CA THR A 40 -12.58 2.65 -15.72
C THR A 40 -13.41 3.92 -15.94
N LYS A 41 -14.67 3.73 -16.38
CA LYS A 41 -15.62 4.81 -16.64
C LYS A 41 -15.82 5.77 -15.46
N ASP A 42 -15.79 5.25 -14.25
CA ASP A 42 -15.94 5.99 -12.98
C ASP A 42 -14.62 6.51 -12.43
N ASN A 43 -13.58 6.55 -13.25
CA ASN A 43 -12.27 7.09 -12.90
C ASN A 43 -11.52 6.30 -11.81
N GLN A 44 -11.91 5.06 -11.55
CA GLN A 44 -11.17 4.10 -10.74
C GLN A 44 -10.16 3.34 -11.60
N TRP A 45 -9.37 2.49 -10.97
CA TRP A 45 -8.42 1.63 -11.65
C TRP A 45 -8.69 0.19 -11.29
N VAL A 46 -8.76 -0.67 -12.30
CA VAL A 46 -8.87 -2.12 -12.13
C VAL A 46 -7.62 -2.78 -12.68
N MET A 47 -7.06 -3.70 -11.93
CA MET A 47 -5.95 -4.54 -12.35
C MET A 47 -6.43 -5.96 -12.51
N THR A 48 -6.03 -6.60 -13.61
CA THR A 48 -6.24 -8.03 -13.84
C THR A 48 -4.91 -8.74 -13.97
N THR A 49 -4.86 -9.99 -13.54
CA THR A 49 -3.66 -10.81 -13.69
C THR A 49 -4.06 -12.18 -14.20
N ILE A 50 -3.45 -12.62 -15.29
CA ILE A 50 -3.54 -13.99 -15.78
C ILE A 50 -2.15 -14.63 -15.75
N LEU A 51 -2.08 -15.85 -15.20
CA LEU A 51 -0.80 -16.57 -15.04
C LEU A 51 -0.59 -17.59 -16.17
N LYS A 52 -1.67 -18.15 -16.67
CA LYS A 52 -1.67 -19.14 -17.74
C LYS A 52 -2.30 -18.51 -18.99
N ILE A 53 -1.48 -17.84 -19.79
CA ILE A 53 -1.97 -17.03 -20.91
C ILE A 53 -2.75 -17.90 -21.89
N GLU A 54 -2.26 -19.07 -22.26
CA GLU A 54 -2.91 -19.94 -23.24
C GLU A 54 -4.31 -20.38 -22.82
N GLU A 55 -4.55 -20.57 -21.51
CA GLU A 55 -5.85 -21.00 -20.98
C GLU A 55 -6.77 -19.80 -20.68
N GLN A 56 -6.22 -18.77 -20.04
CA GLN A 56 -7.01 -17.66 -19.49
C GLN A 56 -7.19 -16.49 -20.48
N TRP A 57 -6.33 -16.34 -21.47
CA TRP A 57 -6.43 -15.27 -22.45
C TRP A 57 -7.74 -15.28 -23.24
N PRO A 58 -8.20 -16.42 -23.80
CA PRO A 58 -9.50 -16.49 -24.47
C PRO A 58 -10.67 -16.13 -23.55
N VAL A 59 -10.59 -16.54 -22.27
CA VAL A 59 -11.62 -16.23 -21.27
C VAL A 59 -11.64 -14.72 -20.99
N LEU A 60 -10.48 -14.12 -20.74
CA LEU A 60 -10.35 -12.68 -20.53
C LEU A 60 -10.90 -11.89 -21.73
N CYS A 61 -10.49 -12.26 -22.95
CA CYS A 61 -10.96 -11.59 -24.16
C CYS A 61 -12.48 -11.70 -24.33
N ASN A 62 -13.07 -12.84 -23.97
CA ASN A 62 -14.52 -13.01 -23.98
C ASN A 62 -15.23 -12.07 -22.99
N VAL A 63 -14.72 -11.97 -21.75
CA VAL A 63 -15.24 -11.04 -20.72
C VAL A 63 -15.12 -9.59 -21.18
N LEU A 64 -14.02 -9.24 -21.83
CA LEU A 64 -13.77 -7.90 -22.36
C LEU A 64 -14.61 -7.58 -23.61
N GLY A 65 -15.34 -8.55 -24.16
CA GLY A 65 -16.18 -8.37 -25.35
C GLY A 65 -15.40 -8.32 -26.67
N VAL A 66 -14.22 -8.93 -26.70
CA VAL A 66 -13.32 -9.02 -27.86
C VAL A 66 -12.82 -10.45 -28.06
N PRO A 67 -13.75 -11.44 -28.22
CA PRO A 67 -13.39 -12.86 -28.30
C PRO A 67 -12.45 -13.18 -29.47
N GLU A 68 -12.45 -12.36 -30.51
CA GLU A 68 -11.56 -12.51 -31.67
C GLU A 68 -10.08 -12.36 -31.29
N LEU A 69 -9.74 -11.53 -30.27
CA LEU A 69 -8.37 -11.40 -29.78
C LEU A 69 -7.93 -12.67 -29.03
N GLY A 70 -8.87 -13.39 -28.44
CA GLY A 70 -8.61 -14.61 -27.67
C GLY A 70 -8.09 -15.76 -28.54
N THR A 71 -8.51 -15.83 -29.78
CA THR A 71 -8.17 -16.89 -30.72
C THR A 71 -7.15 -16.49 -31.78
N ASP A 72 -6.87 -15.19 -31.91
CA ASP A 72 -5.93 -14.67 -32.90
C ASP A 72 -4.48 -15.09 -32.58
N PRO A 73 -3.80 -15.81 -33.51
CA PRO A 73 -2.42 -16.26 -33.29
C PRO A 73 -1.40 -15.16 -33.08
N ARG A 74 -1.75 -13.91 -33.38
CA ARG A 74 -0.88 -12.75 -33.14
C ARG A 74 -0.81 -12.37 -31.66
N TYR A 75 -1.80 -12.75 -30.83
CA TYR A 75 -1.98 -12.26 -29.46
C TYR A 75 -2.11 -13.37 -28.41
N ASN A 76 -2.35 -14.60 -28.80
CA ASN A 76 -2.80 -15.68 -27.93
C ASN A 76 -1.70 -16.45 -27.18
N THR A 77 -0.46 -16.00 -27.23
CA THR A 77 0.65 -16.63 -26.49
C THR A 77 1.50 -15.61 -25.74
N ALA A 78 2.11 -16.05 -24.65
CA ALA A 78 3.04 -15.24 -23.87
C ALA A 78 4.20 -14.69 -24.70
N LEU A 79 4.71 -15.49 -25.67
CA LEU A 79 5.79 -15.08 -26.54
C LEU A 79 5.36 -13.92 -27.47
N ARG A 80 4.17 -14.00 -28.05
CA ARG A 80 3.64 -12.94 -28.93
C ARG A 80 3.36 -11.66 -28.18
N GLN A 81 2.85 -11.75 -26.97
CA GLN A 81 2.59 -10.59 -26.12
C GLN A 81 3.87 -9.91 -25.56
N ARG A 82 5.06 -10.46 -25.81
CA ARG A 82 6.34 -9.79 -25.52
C ARG A 82 6.74 -8.77 -26.60
N ASP A 83 6.20 -8.89 -27.80
CA ASP A 83 6.45 -7.93 -28.88
C ASP A 83 5.97 -6.54 -28.49
N PRO A 84 6.81 -5.49 -28.58
CA PRO A 84 6.43 -4.13 -28.20
C PRO A 84 5.23 -3.56 -28.97
N GLU A 85 5.11 -3.84 -30.26
CA GLU A 85 4.00 -3.37 -31.07
C GLU A 85 2.69 -4.08 -30.71
N VAL A 86 2.76 -5.37 -30.43
CA VAL A 86 1.61 -6.12 -29.89
C VAL A 86 1.17 -5.56 -28.54
N ARG A 87 2.10 -5.29 -27.63
CA ARG A 87 1.79 -4.67 -26.33
C ARG A 87 1.13 -3.32 -26.51
N LYS A 88 1.70 -2.46 -27.31
CA LYS A 88 1.17 -1.12 -27.56
C LYS A 88 -0.27 -1.19 -28.11
N TYR A 89 -0.52 -2.08 -29.05
CA TYR A 89 -1.85 -2.29 -29.59
C TYR A 89 -2.84 -2.78 -28.50
N LEU A 90 -2.47 -3.82 -27.75
CA LEU A 90 -3.32 -4.41 -26.74
C LEU A 90 -3.56 -3.43 -25.57
N MET A 91 -2.55 -2.69 -25.13
CA MET A 91 -2.70 -1.68 -24.10
C MET A 91 -3.72 -0.62 -24.49
N LYS A 92 -3.60 -0.06 -25.70
CA LYS A 92 -4.56 0.92 -26.22
C LYS A 92 -5.97 0.34 -26.30
N ARG A 93 -6.09 -0.87 -26.81
CA ARG A 93 -7.40 -1.53 -26.97
C ARG A 93 -8.05 -1.79 -25.61
N PHE A 94 -7.30 -2.24 -24.63
CA PHE A 94 -7.81 -2.48 -23.27
C PHE A 94 -8.19 -1.17 -22.56
N GLU A 95 -7.44 -0.11 -22.76
CA GLU A 95 -7.82 1.21 -22.23
C GLU A 95 -9.19 1.66 -22.74
N GLU A 96 -9.45 1.50 -24.04
CA GLU A 96 -10.75 1.81 -24.63
C GLU A 96 -11.88 0.94 -24.03
N ILE A 97 -11.62 -0.35 -23.83
CA ILE A 97 -12.61 -1.30 -23.31
C ILE A 97 -12.90 -1.03 -21.82
N TYR A 98 -11.88 -0.93 -20.99
CA TYR A 98 -12.07 -0.70 -19.56
C TYR A 98 -12.77 0.63 -19.26
N ALA A 99 -12.61 1.64 -20.09
CA ALA A 99 -13.32 2.91 -19.97
C ALA A 99 -14.86 2.81 -20.21
N THR A 100 -15.38 1.67 -20.64
CA THR A 100 -16.81 1.50 -20.95
C THR A 100 -17.69 1.18 -19.74
N LYS A 101 -17.14 0.62 -18.69
CA LYS A 101 -17.88 0.21 -17.48
C LYS A 101 -17.20 0.74 -16.22
N THR A 102 -17.91 0.70 -15.09
CA THR A 102 -17.38 1.04 -13.77
C THR A 102 -16.43 -0.04 -13.27
N ALA A 103 -15.63 0.28 -12.26
CA ALA A 103 -14.72 -0.67 -11.63
C ALA A 103 -15.48 -1.86 -11.02
N ASP A 104 -16.62 -1.61 -10.35
CA ASP A 104 -17.43 -2.66 -9.75
C ASP A 104 -18.04 -3.60 -10.80
N GLU A 105 -18.52 -3.06 -11.92
CA GLU A 105 -19.03 -3.87 -13.04
C GLU A 105 -17.94 -4.77 -13.61
N TRP A 106 -16.72 -4.23 -13.80
CA TRP A 106 -15.59 -5.03 -14.30
C TRP A 106 -15.15 -6.10 -13.31
N CYS A 107 -14.98 -5.74 -12.03
CA CYS A 107 -14.59 -6.70 -11.01
C CYS A 107 -15.60 -7.85 -10.89
N LYS A 108 -16.89 -7.56 -10.97
CA LYS A 108 -17.92 -8.58 -10.96
C LYS A 108 -17.79 -9.55 -12.14
N LEU A 109 -17.72 -9.03 -13.36
CA LEU A 109 -17.61 -9.85 -14.58
C LEU A 109 -16.34 -10.71 -14.61
N LEU A 110 -15.21 -10.13 -14.17
CA LEU A 110 -13.93 -10.82 -14.12
C LEU A 110 -13.92 -11.92 -13.06
N THR A 111 -14.51 -11.66 -11.89
CA THR A 111 -14.62 -12.64 -10.81
C THR A 111 -15.54 -13.80 -11.18
N GLU A 112 -16.67 -13.53 -11.84
CA GLU A 112 -17.59 -14.57 -12.36
C GLU A 112 -16.92 -15.49 -13.40
N ALA A 113 -15.89 -14.97 -14.10
CA ALA A 113 -15.12 -15.72 -15.08
C ALA A 113 -13.82 -16.35 -14.49
N ASP A 114 -13.65 -16.34 -13.18
CA ASP A 114 -12.45 -16.84 -12.46
C ASP A 114 -11.14 -16.18 -12.95
N ILE A 115 -11.21 -14.90 -13.28
CA ILE A 115 -10.04 -14.07 -13.60
C ILE A 115 -9.66 -13.26 -12.37
N VAL A 116 -8.41 -13.39 -11.92
CA VAL A 116 -7.87 -12.61 -10.79
C VAL A 116 -7.92 -11.13 -11.11
N ASN A 117 -8.59 -10.38 -10.27
CA ASN A 117 -8.77 -8.95 -10.45
C ASN A 117 -8.99 -8.24 -9.10
N ASP A 118 -8.69 -6.96 -9.05
CA ASP A 118 -9.07 -6.08 -7.94
C ASP A 118 -9.03 -4.62 -8.37
N LYS A 119 -9.68 -3.76 -7.58
CA LYS A 119 -9.55 -2.31 -7.68
C LYS A 119 -8.24 -1.85 -7.03
N LEU A 120 -7.58 -0.88 -7.62
CA LEU A 120 -6.45 -0.22 -6.95
C LEU A 120 -7.01 0.72 -5.88
N ALA A 121 -6.76 0.37 -4.63
CA ALA A 121 -7.14 1.19 -3.49
C ALA A 121 -6.28 2.45 -3.39
N HIS A 122 -6.87 3.57 -3.01
CA HIS A 122 -6.16 4.76 -2.56
C HIS A 122 -5.84 4.64 -1.06
N TYR A 123 -4.84 5.36 -0.58
CA TYR A 123 -4.50 5.36 0.84
C TYR A 123 -5.69 5.72 1.75
N LYS A 124 -6.53 6.66 1.32
CA LYS A 124 -7.75 7.04 2.05
C LYS A 124 -8.80 5.92 2.16
N ASP A 125 -8.76 4.93 1.27
CA ASP A 125 -9.73 3.83 1.29
C ASP A 125 -9.38 2.83 2.40
N MET A 126 -8.14 2.86 2.91
CA MET A 126 -7.70 1.98 3.98
C MET A 126 -8.43 2.23 5.30
N GLU A 127 -8.79 3.48 5.58
CA GLU A 127 -9.56 3.84 6.79
C GLU A 127 -10.98 3.22 6.81
N HIS A 128 -11.50 2.82 5.64
CA HIS A 128 -12.80 2.18 5.48
C HIS A 128 -12.69 0.67 5.24
N SER A 129 -11.48 0.11 5.26
CA SER A 129 -11.26 -1.33 5.05
C SER A 129 -11.71 -2.13 6.25
N GLN A 130 -12.86 -2.82 6.13
CA GLN A 130 -13.38 -3.71 7.17
C GLN A 130 -12.33 -4.74 7.60
N GLN A 131 -11.63 -5.35 6.65
CA GLN A 131 -10.59 -6.33 6.95
C GLN A 131 -9.43 -5.72 7.75
N ALA A 132 -9.05 -4.47 7.48
CA ALA A 132 -7.97 -3.81 8.21
C ALA A 132 -8.35 -3.57 9.69
N TRP A 133 -9.59 -3.18 9.95
CA TRP A 133 -10.13 -3.00 11.30
C TRP A 133 -10.32 -4.33 12.04
N GLU A 134 -10.99 -5.30 11.44
CA GLU A 134 -11.26 -6.60 12.05
C GLU A 134 -9.98 -7.39 12.38
N ASN A 135 -8.95 -7.23 11.57
CA ASN A 135 -7.64 -7.83 11.83
C ASN A 135 -6.74 -6.94 12.69
N GLU A 136 -7.23 -5.80 13.15
CA GLU A 136 -6.45 -4.85 13.95
C GLU A 136 -5.14 -4.41 13.30
N TYR A 137 -5.09 -4.32 11.95
CA TYR A 137 -3.92 -3.80 11.23
C TYR A 137 -3.81 -2.29 11.35
N ILE A 138 -4.94 -1.64 11.61
CA ILE A 138 -5.04 -0.21 11.88
C ILE A 138 -5.82 0.01 13.18
N HIS A 139 -5.58 1.14 13.84
CA HIS A 139 -6.31 1.55 15.04
C HIS A 139 -6.33 3.07 15.12
N GLU A 140 -7.35 3.60 15.78
CA GLU A 140 -7.50 5.02 16.02
C GLU A 140 -6.75 5.41 17.30
N VAL A 141 -6.07 6.55 17.28
CA VAL A 141 -5.47 7.18 18.43
C VAL A 141 -5.93 8.62 18.57
N THR A 142 -6.14 9.08 19.79
CA THR A 142 -6.46 10.47 20.07
C THR A 142 -5.15 11.25 20.26
N CYS A 143 -5.01 12.32 19.49
CA CYS A 143 -3.85 13.21 19.59
C CYS A 143 -4.03 14.24 20.73
N PRO A 144 -2.94 14.81 21.28
CA PRO A 144 -3.04 15.77 22.37
C PRO A 144 -3.86 17.04 22.09
N ASN A 145 -4.06 17.38 20.82
CA ASN A 145 -4.92 18.49 20.39
C ASN A 145 -6.42 18.10 20.26
N GLY A 146 -6.79 16.89 20.71
CA GLY A 146 -8.15 16.35 20.58
C GLY A 146 -8.50 15.80 19.19
N GLY A 147 -7.59 15.89 18.23
CA GLY A 147 -7.77 15.28 16.91
C GLY A 147 -7.56 13.77 16.95
N LYS A 148 -8.15 13.06 16.00
CA LYS A 148 -7.99 11.62 15.83
C LYS A 148 -7.07 11.30 14.66
N SER A 149 -6.29 10.24 14.80
CA SER A 149 -5.42 9.73 13.74
C SER A 149 -5.51 8.21 13.66
N ILE A 150 -5.34 7.66 12.48
CA ILE A 150 -5.27 6.22 12.28
C ILE A 150 -3.81 5.82 12.13
N LEU A 151 -3.36 4.90 12.96
CA LEU A 151 -2.02 4.35 12.90
C LEU A 151 -2.03 2.91 12.41
N VAL A 152 -0.98 2.55 11.67
CA VAL A 152 -0.77 1.18 11.16
C VAL A 152 0.02 0.38 12.18
N ARG A 153 -0.43 -0.82 12.50
CA ARG A 153 0.27 -1.77 13.36
C ARG A 153 1.32 -2.57 12.59
N PRO A 154 2.36 -3.10 13.26
CA PRO A 154 3.23 -4.09 12.67
C PRO A 154 2.44 -5.30 12.19
N ALA A 155 2.70 -5.77 10.98
CA ALA A 155 2.03 -6.94 10.41
C ALA A 155 2.39 -8.26 11.14
N MET A 156 3.46 -8.26 11.91
CA MET A 156 3.90 -9.44 12.65
C MET A 156 3.17 -9.54 13.99
N ARG A 157 2.60 -10.71 14.27
CA ARG A 157 2.02 -11.09 15.55
C ARG A 157 2.88 -12.15 16.22
N SER A 158 2.98 -12.11 17.53
CA SER A 158 3.69 -13.10 18.32
C SER A 158 2.79 -13.64 19.42
N ASP A 159 2.62 -14.94 19.48
CA ASP A 159 1.84 -15.62 20.51
C ASP A 159 2.42 -15.41 21.92
N ARG A 160 3.73 -15.10 21.99
CA ARG A 160 4.43 -14.90 23.28
C ARG A 160 4.41 -13.45 23.74
N MET A 161 4.35 -12.50 22.82
CA MET A 161 4.43 -11.07 23.15
C MET A 161 3.06 -10.39 23.22
N GLY A 162 2.01 -11.10 22.82
CA GLY A 162 0.69 -10.50 22.68
C GLY A 162 0.64 -9.39 21.61
N ILE A 163 -0.42 -8.62 21.62
CA ILE A 163 -0.54 -7.41 20.79
C ILE A 163 0.05 -6.25 21.61
N PRO A 164 1.07 -5.54 21.11
CA PRO A 164 1.60 -4.39 21.81
C PRO A 164 0.50 -3.37 22.11
N THR A 165 0.45 -2.90 23.33
CA THR A 165 -0.43 -1.78 23.69
C THR A 165 0.07 -0.53 22.99
N TRP A 166 -0.79 0.10 22.22
CA TRP A 166 -0.44 1.31 21.51
C TRP A 166 -0.65 2.51 22.43
N LYS A 167 0.39 3.28 22.56
CA LYS A 167 0.30 4.59 23.19
C LYS A 167 0.55 5.65 22.13
N ARG A 168 0.00 6.84 22.35
CA ARG A 168 0.37 7.99 21.53
C ARG A 168 1.88 8.25 21.60
N GLY A 169 2.43 8.91 20.62
CA GLY A 169 3.81 9.42 20.72
C GLY A 169 3.93 10.45 21.83
N PRO A 170 5.07 10.50 22.55
CA PRO A 170 5.29 11.50 23.57
C PRO A 170 5.31 12.91 22.99
N MET A 171 4.86 13.88 23.77
CA MET A 171 5.01 15.29 23.45
C MET A 171 6.45 15.72 23.65
N LEU A 172 6.87 16.77 22.95
CA LEU A 172 8.21 17.33 23.13
C LEU A 172 8.39 17.81 24.57
N GLY A 173 9.34 17.22 25.28
CA GLY A 173 9.63 17.53 26.69
C GLY A 173 8.80 16.74 27.71
N GLU A 174 7.97 15.77 27.31
CA GLU A 174 7.11 15.00 28.21
C GLU A 174 7.90 14.12 29.21
N HIS A 175 9.01 13.55 28.77
CA HIS A 175 9.84 12.64 29.56
C HIS A 175 11.21 13.22 29.92
N THR A 176 11.38 14.54 29.83
CA THR A 176 12.69 15.18 30.03
C THR A 176 13.27 14.88 31.40
N GLU A 177 12.51 15.09 32.47
CA GLU A 177 12.97 14.79 33.83
C GLU A 177 13.26 13.30 34.04
N GLU A 178 12.37 12.42 33.54
CA GLU A 178 12.51 10.97 33.66
C GLU A 178 13.83 10.50 33.02
N VAL A 179 14.07 10.89 31.77
CA VAL A 179 15.27 10.52 31.03
C VAL A 179 16.53 11.09 31.67
N LEU A 180 16.52 12.34 32.12
CA LEU A 180 17.68 12.94 32.80
C LEU A 180 17.99 12.24 34.12
N LYS A 181 16.98 11.88 34.92
CA LYS A 181 17.15 11.08 36.14
C LYS A 181 17.70 9.69 35.87
N GLU A 182 17.19 9.03 34.85
CA GLU A 182 17.65 7.69 34.43
C GLU A 182 19.15 7.66 34.08
N ILE A 183 19.66 8.73 33.46
CA ILE A 183 21.08 8.87 33.12
C ILE A 183 21.91 9.52 34.22
N GLY A 184 21.34 9.75 35.44
CA GLY A 184 22.05 10.06 36.67
C GLY A 184 22.12 11.55 37.05
N TYR A 185 21.31 12.42 36.42
CA TYR A 185 21.21 13.81 36.86
C TYR A 185 20.37 13.91 38.14
N THR A 186 20.77 14.81 39.07
CA THR A 186 19.99 15.12 40.27
C THR A 186 18.90 16.15 39.98
N ASP A 187 17.91 16.24 40.86
CA ASP A 187 16.82 17.23 40.73
C ASP A 187 17.35 18.67 40.68
N GLU A 188 18.40 18.98 41.45
CA GLU A 188 19.03 20.30 41.42
C GLU A 188 19.71 20.60 40.08
N GLN A 189 20.34 19.60 39.50
CA GLN A 189 20.98 19.75 38.19
C GLN A 189 19.94 19.95 37.08
N ILE A 190 18.85 19.19 37.12
CA ILE A 190 17.74 19.30 36.16
C ILE A 190 17.11 20.68 36.25
N LYS A 191 16.79 21.13 37.46
CA LYS A 191 16.25 22.47 37.68
C LYS A 191 17.18 23.57 37.18
N ALA A 192 18.47 23.44 37.39
CA ALA A 192 19.45 24.39 36.86
C ALA A 192 19.52 24.40 35.33
N MET A 193 19.24 23.26 34.67
CA MET A 193 19.13 23.16 33.21
C MET A 193 17.85 23.83 32.70
N GLU A 194 16.73 23.66 33.39
CA GLU A 194 15.45 24.30 33.06
C GLU A 194 15.55 25.84 33.21
N GLU A 195 16.12 26.34 34.28
CA GLU A 195 16.34 27.79 34.49
C GLU A 195 17.19 28.40 33.37
N LYS A 196 18.15 27.65 32.83
CA LYS A 196 19.00 28.06 31.71
C LYS A 196 18.34 27.76 30.33
N LYS A 197 17.14 27.20 30.31
CA LYS A 197 16.45 26.73 29.08
C LYS A 197 17.27 25.71 28.26
N ALA A 198 18.14 24.95 28.95
CA ALA A 198 18.90 23.85 28.32
C ALA A 198 18.09 22.53 28.29
N ALA A 199 17.10 22.41 29.17
CA ALA A 199 16.10 21.35 29.18
C ALA A 199 14.71 21.97 29.42
N VAL A 200 13.67 21.29 28.99
CA VAL A 200 12.28 21.71 29.22
C VAL A 200 11.46 20.48 29.55
N GLN A 201 10.81 20.49 30.71
CA GLN A 201 9.75 19.55 31.05
C GLN A 201 8.40 20.23 30.81
N ILE A 202 7.51 19.58 30.10
CA ILE A 202 6.16 20.11 29.93
C ILE A 202 5.22 19.59 31.02
N ASP A 203 4.17 20.34 31.29
CA ASP A 203 3.09 19.88 32.17
C ASP A 203 2.25 18.82 31.42
N THR A 204 2.32 17.58 31.89
CA THR A 204 1.64 16.44 31.30
C THR A 204 0.23 16.22 31.83
N THR A 205 -0.17 16.94 32.89
CA THR A 205 -1.48 16.75 33.53
C THR A 205 -2.65 16.98 32.59
N GLN A 206 -2.49 17.90 31.64
CA GLN A 206 -3.48 18.19 30.60
C GLN A 206 -3.69 17.05 29.56
N PHE A 207 -2.79 16.06 29.50
CA PHE A 207 -2.81 14.96 28.53
C PHE A 207 -3.14 13.60 29.15
N GLN A 208 -3.24 13.50 30.49
CA GLN A 208 -3.49 12.23 31.17
C GLN A 208 -4.76 11.53 30.73
N HIS A 209 -5.82 12.29 30.42
CA HIS A 209 -7.08 11.73 29.91
C HIS A 209 -6.92 10.99 28.57
N LEU A 210 -5.92 11.32 27.76
CA LEU A 210 -5.67 10.66 26.46
C LEU A 210 -5.05 9.27 26.62
N ASP A 211 -4.40 9.03 27.75
CA ASP A 211 -3.77 7.74 28.05
C ASP A 211 -4.79 6.75 28.67
N GLU A 212 -5.92 7.26 29.20
CA GLU A 212 -6.99 6.46 29.80
C GLU A 212 -8.04 5.97 28.76
N GLU A 213 -8.14 6.64 27.61
CA GLU A 213 -9.08 6.30 26.52
C GLU A 213 -8.55 5.21 25.59
N MET A 214 -7.34 4.69 25.79
CA MET A 214 -6.69 3.66 24.96
C MET A 214 -6.63 2.32 25.69
#